data_fe09bc51c488df1faaeda5378572d208
#
_entry.id   fe09bc51c488df1faaeda5378572d208
#
_cell.length_a   1.000
_cell.length_b   1.000
_cell.length_c   1.000
_cell.angle_alpha   90.00
_cell.angle_beta   90.00
_cell.angle_gamma   90.00
#
_symmetry.space_group_name_H-M   'P 1'
#
loop_
_entity.id
_entity.type
_entity.pdbx_description
1 polymer ?
#
loop_
_entity_poly.entity_id
_entity_poly.type
_entity_poly.pdbx_seq_one_letter_code
_entity_poly.pdbx_strand_id
1 'polypeptide(L)'
;MRKKVTVIGAGNVGATIAMRIAEKELADVVVVDILEGVPAGKALDLAEAAPIECHDSKITGVTNDYSLAKGSEIVIVTAGIPRKPGMSRDDLLATNKGIMKSVIKELSLIHI
;
A
#
# COMPACT_ATOMS: atom_id res chain seq x y z
N MET A 1 -16.29 -3.75 -14.75
CA MET A 1 -15.74 -3.19 -13.50
C MET A 1 -14.23 -3.44 -13.46
N ARG A 2 -13.47 -2.41 -13.16
CA ARG A 2 -12.01 -2.54 -13.08
C ARG A 2 -11.61 -3.35 -11.84
N LYS A 3 -10.59 -4.18 -11.98
CA LYS A 3 -10.03 -4.93 -10.86
C LYS A 3 -9.38 -3.98 -9.85
N LYS A 4 -9.21 -4.46 -8.63
CA LYS A 4 -8.60 -3.68 -7.56
C LYS A 4 -7.39 -4.41 -7.01
N VAL A 5 -6.31 -3.65 -6.79
CA VAL A 5 -5.10 -4.12 -6.13
C VAL A 5 -4.88 -3.26 -4.89
N THR A 6 -4.59 -3.87 -3.77
CA THR A 6 -4.25 -3.15 -2.55
C THR A 6 -2.75 -3.26 -2.30
N VAL A 7 -2.13 -2.13 -1.97
CA VAL A 7 -0.72 -2.04 -1.57
C VAL A 7 -0.66 -1.65 -0.10
N ILE A 8 -0.06 -2.49 0.71
CA ILE A 8 0.14 -2.21 2.13
C ILE A 8 1.55 -1.67 2.30
N GLY A 9 1.63 -0.42 2.72
CA GLY A 9 2.88 0.33 2.83
C GLY A 9 2.93 1.44 1.78
N ALA A 10 3.00 2.69 2.24
CA ALA A 10 3.03 3.88 1.37
C ALA A 10 4.42 4.53 1.33
N GLY A 11 5.46 3.75 1.60
CA GLY A 11 6.84 4.20 1.45
C GLY A 11 7.24 4.29 -0.01
N ASN A 12 8.53 4.44 -0.27
CA ASN A 12 9.02 4.61 -1.64
C ASN A 12 8.66 3.43 -2.54
N VAL A 13 8.80 2.21 -2.04
CA VAL A 13 8.50 1.00 -2.83
C VAL A 13 6.99 0.88 -3.07
N GLY A 14 6.18 0.98 -2.03
CA GLY A 14 4.73 0.83 -2.15
C GLY A 14 4.09 1.89 -3.03
N ALA A 15 4.50 3.15 -2.85
CA ALA A 15 3.98 4.25 -3.67
C ALA A 15 4.38 4.09 -5.15
N THR A 16 5.60 3.62 -5.42
CA THR A 16 6.06 3.37 -6.79
C THR A 16 5.29 2.21 -7.43
N ILE A 17 5.01 1.16 -6.68
CA ILE A 17 4.19 0.04 -7.17
C ILE A 17 2.79 0.55 -7.53
N ALA A 18 2.17 1.34 -6.66
CA ALA A 18 0.85 1.92 -6.89
C ALA A 18 0.84 2.77 -8.18
N MET A 19 1.86 3.59 -8.36
CA MET A 19 2.03 4.43 -9.54
C MET A 19 2.11 3.58 -10.82
N ARG A 20 2.93 2.54 -10.82
CA ARG A 20 3.10 1.69 -12.01
C ARG A 20 1.82 0.93 -12.36
N ILE A 21 1.12 0.43 -11.37
CA ILE A 21 -0.15 -0.27 -11.61
C ILE A 21 -1.17 0.70 -12.21
N ALA A 22 -1.28 1.90 -11.68
CA ALA A 22 -2.23 2.91 -12.15
C ALA A 22 -1.89 3.39 -13.57
N GLU A 23 -0.64 3.74 -13.83
CA GLU A 23 -0.20 4.23 -15.14
C GLU A 23 -0.43 3.21 -16.26
N LYS A 24 -0.27 1.93 -15.95
CA LYS A 24 -0.50 0.84 -16.91
C LYS A 24 -1.97 0.41 -16.97
N GLU A 25 -2.82 1.05 -16.20
CA GLU A 25 -4.26 0.75 -16.12
C GLU A 25 -4.56 -0.73 -15.83
N LEU A 26 -3.69 -1.36 -15.04
CA LEU A 26 -3.87 -2.77 -14.68
C LEU A 26 -5.04 -2.96 -13.71
N ALA A 27 -5.24 -2.00 -12.80
CA ALA A 27 -6.26 -2.06 -11.76
C ALA A 27 -6.44 -0.69 -11.12
N ASP A 28 -7.53 -0.52 -10.40
CA ASP A 28 -7.64 0.55 -9.42
C ASP A 28 -6.82 0.17 -8.19
N VAL A 29 -6.27 1.14 -7.47
CA VAL A 29 -5.31 0.89 -6.40
C VAL A 29 -5.80 1.49 -5.09
N VAL A 30 -5.69 0.71 -4.03
CA VAL A 30 -5.84 1.17 -2.65
C VAL A 30 -4.50 1.08 -1.97
N VAL A 31 -4.06 2.16 -1.35
CA VAL A 31 -2.79 2.21 -0.60
C VAL A 31 -3.12 2.38 0.88
N VAL A 32 -2.59 1.51 1.71
CA VAL A 32 -2.81 1.51 3.16
C VAL A 32 -1.48 1.67 3.89
N ASP A 33 -1.43 2.57 4.85
CA ASP A 33 -0.27 2.73 5.73
C ASP A 33 -0.75 3.14 7.13
N ILE A 34 0.11 3.01 8.11
CA ILE A 34 -0.17 3.46 9.48
C ILE A 34 0.15 4.94 9.70
N LEU A 35 0.94 5.55 8.82
CA LEU A 35 1.33 6.96 8.93
C LEU A 35 0.19 7.86 8.47
N GLU A 36 -0.33 8.66 9.39
CA GLU A 36 -1.46 9.56 9.11
C GLU A 36 -1.19 10.49 7.93
N GLY A 37 -2.10 10.49 6.96
CA GLY A 37 -2.05 11.38 5.81
C GLY A 37 -1.08 10.98 4.71
N VAL A 38 -0.11 10.11 4.95
CA VAL A 38 0.88 9.73 3.94
C VAL A 38 0.25 8.98 2.77
N PRO A 39 -0.54 7.92 3.00
CA PRO A 39 -1.15 7.23 1.86
C PRO A 39 -2.14 8.12 1.09
N ALA A 40 -2.92 8.93 1.78
CA ALA A 40 -3.85 9.85 1.13
C ALA A 40 -3.13 10.91 0.28
N GLY A 41 -2.04 11.47 0.81
CA GLY A 41 -1.23 12.46 0.07
C GLY A 41 -0.58 11.86 -1.16
N LYS A 42 -0.04 10.66 -1.05
CA LYS A 42 0.56 9.96 -2.20
C LYS A 42 -0.48 9.60 -3.26
N ALA A 43 -1.65 9.15 -2.83
CA ALA A 43 -2.75 8.85 -3.75
C ALA A 43 -3.22 10.10 -4.48
N LEU A 44 -3.33 11.22 -3.79
CA LEU A 44 -3.72 12.49 -4.40
C LEU A 44 -2.69 12.95 -5.45
N ASP A 45 -1.40 12.87 -5.12
CA ASP A 45 -0.31 13.18 -6.06
C ASP A 45 -0.44 12.38 -7.36
N LEU A 46 -0.65 11.08 -7.23
CA LEU A 46 -0.76 10.17 -8.38
C LEU A 46 -2.05 10.43 -9.17
N ALA A 47 -3.14 10.75 -8.48
CA ALA A 47 -4.41 11.08 -9.13
C ALA A 47 -4.30 12.38 -9.93
N GLU A 48 -3.61 13.38 -9.41
CA GLU A 48 -3.40 14.65 -10.10
C GLU A 48 -2.50 14.50 -11.34
N ALA A 49 -1.62 13.52 -11.35
CA ALA A 49 -0.77 13.21 -12.50
C ALA A 49 -1.51 12.43 -13.61
N ALA A 50 -2.68 11.88 -13.32
CA ALA A 50 -3.40 11.00 -14.23
C ALA A 50 -3.67 11.63 -15.61
N PRO A 51 -4.11 12.89 -15.73
CA PRO A 51 -4.33 13.49 -17.06
C PRO A 51 -3.05 13.58 -17.89
N ILE A 52 -1.91 13.83 -17.24
CA ILE A 52 -0.60 13.94 -17.92
C ILE A 52 -0.12 12.56 -18.35
N GLU A 53 -0.29 11.57 -17.48
CA GLU A 53 0.12 10.18 -17.73
C GLU A 53 -0.89 9.39 -18.56
N CYS A 54 -2.01 10.03 -18.92
CA CYS A 54 -3.04 9.46 -19.79
C CYS A 54 -3.69 8.18 -19.25
N HIS A 55 -4.04 8.17 -17.96
CA HIS A 55 -4.81 7.07 -17.37
C HIS A 55 -5.98 7.61 -16.53
N ASP A 56 -6.96 6.76 -16.29
CA ASP A 56 -8.12 7.05 -15.45
C ASP A 56 -8.26 6.09 -14.27
N SER A 57 -7.20 5.39 -13.93
CA SER A 57 -7.20 4.49 -12.78
C SER A 57 -7.45 5.25 -11.49
N LYS A 58 -8.32 4.70 -10.64
CA LYS A 58 -8.64 5.30 -9.36
C LYS A 58 -7.61 4.88 -8.32
N ILE A 59 -7.05 5.85 -7.61
CA ILE A 59 -6.08 5.60 -6.55
C ILE A 59 -6.62 6.22 -5.27
N THR A 60 -6.74 5.40 -4.23
CA THR A 60 -7.24 5.82 -2.92
C THR A 60 -6.22 5.47 -1.85
N GLY A 61 -5.90 6.42 -0.98
CA GLY A 61 -5.02 6.18 0.16
C GLY A 61 -5.78 6.29 1.47
N VAL A 62 -5.56 5.34 2.39
CA VAL A 62 -6.21 5.33 3.69
C VAL A 62 -5.19 5.02 4.79
N THR A 63 -5.41 5.60 5.96
CA THR A 63 -4.54 5.41 7.11
C THR A 63 -5.14 4.38 8.05
N ASN A 64 -4.38 3.32 8.31
CA ASN A 64 -4.73 2.28 9.29
C ASN A 64 -6.15 1.72 9.13
N ASP A 65 -6.64 1.65 7.91
CA ASP A 65 -7.98 1.17 7.59
C ASP A 65 -7.90 0.18 6.43
N TYR A 66 -8.24 -1.06 6.70
CA TYR A 66 -8.17 -2.15 5.72
C TYR A 66 -9.51 -2.41 5.02
N SER A 67 -10.56 -1.68 5.37
CA SER A 67 -11.91 -1.94 4.84
C SER A 67 -11.96 -1.81 3.31
N LEU A 68 -11.24 -0.87 2.73
CA LEU A 68 -11.22 -0.67 1.28
C LEU A 68 -10.42 -1.76 0.54
N ALA A 69 -9.62 -2.54 1.25
CA ALA A 69 -8.89 -3.67 0.66
C ALA A 69 -9.80 -4.86 0.36
N LYS A 70 -10.98 -4.89 0.95
CA LYS A 70 -11.94 -5.97 0.71
C LYS A 70 -12.28 -6.06 -0.78
N GLY A 71 -12.26 -7.27 -1.30
CA GLY A 71 -12.56 -7.49 -2.72
C GLY A 71 -11.38 -7.26 -3.65
N SER A 72 -10.18 -7.04 -3.13
CA SER A 72 -8.99 -6.92 -3.95
C SER A 72 -8.63 -8.25 -4.59
N GLU A 73 -8.21 -8.20 -5.86
CA GLU A 73 -7.71 -9.38 -6.58
C GLU A 73 -6.34 -9.79 -6.07
N ILE A 74 -5.52 -8.80 -5.74
CA ILE A 74 -4.15 -9.00 -5.27
C ILE A 74 -3.88 -8.00 -4.14
N VAL A 75 -3.15 -8.46 -3.14
CA VAL A 75 -2.62 -7.58 -2.08
C VAL A 75 -1.11 -7.70 -2.09
N ILE A 76 -0.44 -6.57 -2.20
CA ILE A 76 1.02 -6.49 -2.20
C ILE A 76 1.45 -5.86 -0.88
N VAL A 77 2.25 -6.56 -0.10
CA VAL A 77 2.70 -6.07 1.20
C VAL A 77 4.15 -5.61 1.11
N THR A 78 4.34 -4.31 1.32
CA THR A 78 5.68 -3.70 1.38
C THR A 78 5.96 -3.10 2.76
N ALA A 79 5.10 -3.38 3.72
CA ALA A 79 5.21 -2.83 5.06
C ALA A 79 6.45 -3.34 5.79
N GLY A 80 7.09 -2.46 6.53
CA GLY A 80 8.29 -2.76 7.29
C GLY A 80 9.02 -1.48 7.63
N ILE A 81 10.02 -1.58 8.49
CA ILE A 81 10.88 -0.45 8.82
C ILE A 81 12.30 -0.71 8.34
N PRO A 82 13.05 0.34 7.97
CA PRO A 82 14.45 0.20 7.63
C PRO A 82 15.28 -0.05 8.89
N ARG A 83 16.47 -0.61 8.69
CA ARG A 83 17.43 -0.81 9.77
C ARG A 83 17.86 0.53 10.35
N LYS A 84 17.73 0.67 11.66
CA LYS A 84 18.16 1.87 12.39
C LYS A 84 19.57 1.66 12.99
N PRO A 85 20.33 2.75 13.23
CA PRO A 85 21.60 2.64 13.92
C PRO A 85 21.46 1.91 15.25
N GLY A 86 22.40 0.99 15.55
CA GLY A 86 22.37 0.19 16.76
C GLY A 86 21.45 -1.03 16.72
N MET A 87 20.72 -1.23 15.63
CA MET A 87 19.81 -2.36 15.46
C MET A 87 20.57 -3.51 14.77
N SER A 88 20.51 -4.71 15.38
CA SER A 88 21.06 -5.92 14.75
C SER A 88 20.10 -6.44 13.67
N ARG A 89 20.58 -7.39 12.86
CA ARG A 89 19.73 -8.07 11.88
C ARG A 89 18.57 -8.81 12.54
N ASP A 90 18.84 -9.45 13.68
CA ASP A 90 17.81 -10.18 14.42
C ASP A 90 16.77 -9.24 14.99
N ASP A 91 17.15 -8.06 15.46
CA ASP A 91 16.23 -7.03 15.94
C ASP A 91 15.32 -6.56 14.81
N LEU A 92 15.89 -6.32 13.63
CA LEU A 92 15.12 -5.92 12.45
C LEU A 92 14.15 -7.00 12.02
N LEU A 93 14.61 -8.25 12.00
CA LEU A 93 13.78 -9.40 11.66
C LEU A 93 12.59 -9.52 12.63
N ALA A 94 12.83 -9.41 13.92
CA ALA A 94 11.77 -9.49 14.94
C ALA A 94 10.74 -8.39 14.77
N THR A 95 11.18 -7.16 14.53
CA THR A 95 10.30 -6.00 14.33
C THR A 95 9.46 -6.16 13.07
N ASN A 96 10.07 -6.48 11.95
CA ASN A 96 9.35 -6.64 10.68
C ASN A 96 8.45 -7.87 10.68
N LYS A 97 8.81 -8.93 11.39
CA LYS A 97 7.95 -10.09 11.59
C LYS A 97 6.66 -9.70 12.31
N GLY A 98 6.77 -8.87 13.35
CA GLY A 98 5.62 -8.35 14.09
C GLY A 98 4.69 -7.52 13.19
N ILE A 99 5.28 -6.66 12.37
CA ILE A 99 4.53 -5.83 11.42
C ILE A 99 3.79 -6.71 10.41
N MET A 100 4.47 -7.67 9.82
CA MET A 100 3.89 -8.58 8.83
C MET A 100 2.76 -9.40 9.45
N LYS A 101 2.96 -9.90 10.66
CA LYS A 101 1.94 -10.66 11.39
C LYS A 101 0.68 -9.83 11.62
N SER A 102 0.83 -8.57 12.02
CA SER A 102 -0.28 -7.63 12.21
C SER A 102 -1.03 -7.39 10.90
N VAL A 103 -0.32 -7.13 9.82
CA VAL A 103 -0.91 -6.90 8.49
C VAL A 103 -1.70 -8.12 8.03
N ILE A 104 -1.11 -9.29 8.11
CA ILE A 104 -1.76 -10.53 7.65
C ILE A 104 -3.01 -10.83 8.48
N LYS A 105 -2.97 -10.56 9.79
CA LYS A 105 -4.14 -10.72 10.64
C LYS A 105 -5.30 -9.83 10.20
N GLU A 106 -5.03 -8.56 9.92
CA GLU A 106 -6.05 -7.62 9.44
C GLU A 106 -6.61 -8.05 8.07
N LEU A 107 -5.74 -8.48 7.17
CA LEU A 107 -6.15 -8.96 5.85
C LEU A 107 -7.02 -10.21 5.95
N SER A 108 -6.73 -11.11 6.88
CA SER A 108 -7.54 -12.32 7.07
C SER A 108 -8.95 -12.02 7.55
N LEU A 109 -9.15 -10.92 8.28
CA LEU A 109 -10.46 -10.52 8.79
C LEU A 109 -11.40 -9.99 7.69
N ILE A 110 -10.88 -9.52 6.58
CA ILE A 110 -11.69 -8.98 5.48
C ILE A 110 -11.91 -9.98 4.36
N HIS A 111 -11.46 -11.19 4.51
CA HIS A 111 -11.70 -12.30 3.56
C HIS A 111 -11.33 -11.97 2.11
N ILE A 112 -10.06 -11.60 1.91
CA ILE A 112 -9.52 -11.38 0.57
C ILE A 112 -9.43 -12.69 -0.20
#